data_16af24e5f60007e025b4821cb9fa3e70
#
_entry.id   16af24e5f60007e025b4821cb9fa3e70
#
_cell.length_a   1.000
_cell.length_b   1.000
_cell.length_c   1.000
_cell.angle_alpha   90.00
_cell.angle_beta   90.00
_cell.angle_gamma   90.00
#
_symmetry.space_group_name_H-M   'P 1'
#
loop_
_entity.id
_entity.type
_entity.pdbx_description
1 polymer ?
#
loop_
_entity_poly.entity_id
_entity_poly.type
_entity_poly.pdbx_seq_one_letter_code
_entity_poly.pdbx_strand_id
1 'polypeptide(L)'
;MRILVTGGAGYIGSVVTDELILSGHTVTVFDNLEKGHRNAVADEAHFVEGDLRDAPLLKQTFQKREIEAVIHLAAYSLVGESVLHPAKYYKNNVVAGCSMLDAMCETGVKKIIFSSTAAVYGDAPDRPIVETDPLSPSNPYGETKLAFENMLRWYDKAYGVKSASLRYFNAAGASAGRGERHSPETHLIPLVLQAATGTIEKVEIFGNDYPTRDGTCIRDYIHIVDLAKAHILALEQLGETSAIFNLGCGGGGYSVREVIDTASEVTGLPIPFEVVGRRSGDPAILIASSDLITKELGWRPEFQDLNEIIESAWNWLQSGFCSTRKL
;
A
#
# COMPACT_ATOMS: atom_id res chain seq x y z
N MET A 1 20.32 5.95 -8.10
CA MET A 1 20.60 5.13 -6.91
C MET A 1 20.35 3.67 -7.22
N ARG A 2 21.00 2.74 -6.48
CA ARG A 2 20.71 1.30 -6.47
C ARG A 2 19.78 1.01 -5.30
N ILE A 3 18.53 0.63 -5.60
CA ILE A 3 17.44 0.56 -4.63
C ILE A 3 16.96 -0.90 -4.50
N LEU A 4 16.81 -1.37 -3.27
CA LEU A 4 16.11 -2.63 -2.98
C LEU A 4 14.62 -2.35 -2.74
N VAL A 5 13.75 -2.96 -3.53
CA VAL A 5 12.30 -2.95 -3.30
C VAL A 5 11.89 -4.31 -2.76
N THR A 6 11.56 -4.38 -1.48
CA THR A 6 11.00 -5.60 -0.90
C THR A 6 9.50 -5.66 -1.13
N GLY A 7 8.96 -6.82 -1.49
CA GLY A 7 7.57 -6.93 -1.92
C GLY A 7 7.32 -6.36 -3.32
N GLY A 8 8.37 -6.25 -4.14
CA GLY A 8 8.31 -5.65 -5.47
C GLY A 8 7.57 -6.47 -6.53
N ALA A 9 7.19 -7.70 -6.22
CA ALA A 9 6.34 -8.54 -7.06
C ALA A 9 4.84 -8.41 -6.73
N GLY A 10 4.48 -7.62 -5.70
CA GLY A 10 3.11 -7.31 -5.31
C GLY A 10 2.53 -6.14 -6.09
N TYR A 11 1.27 -5.79 -5.78
CA TYR A 11 0.53 -4.70 -6.43
C TYR A 11 1.27 -3.36 -6.37
N ILE A 12 1.47 -2.81 -5.17
CA ILE A 12 2.14 -1.52 -4.99
C ILE A 12 3.60 -1.61 -5.43
N GLY A 13 4.29 -2.69 -5.05
CA GLY A 13 5.72 -2.85 -5.30
C GLY A 13 6.08 -2.94 -6.78
N SER A 14 5.24 -3.52 -7.62
CA SER A 14 5.47 -3.59 -9.06
C SER A 14 5.37 -2.21 -9.73
N VAL A 15 4.40 -1.39 -9.33
CA VAL A 15 4.26 -0.02 -9.85
C VAL A 15 5.40 0.88 -9.35
N VAL A 16 5.77 0.78 -8.06
CA VAL A 16 6.93 1.50 -7.51
C VAL A 16 8.21 1.11 -8.24
N THR A 17 8.38 -0.17 -8.58
CA THR A 17 9.53 -0.66 -9.35
C THR A 17 9.59 -0.03 -10.74
N ASP A 18 8.47 -0.04 -11.47
CA ASP A 18 8.39 0.55 -12.81
C ASP A 18 8.70 2.07 -12.77
N GLU A 19 8.10 2.82 -11.84
CA GLU A 19 8.31 4.26 -11.69
C GLU A 19 9.76 4.61 -11.28
N LEU A 20 10.40 3.79 -10.43
CA LEU A 20 11.82 3.95 -10.09
C LEU A 20 12.73 3.76 -11.31
N ILE A 21 12.45 2.76 -12.14
CA ILE A 21 13.21 2.52 -13.37
C ILE A 21 13.03 3.68 -14.35
N LEU A 22 11.80 4.17 -14.51
CA LEU A 22 11.49 5.35 -15.34
C LEU A 22 12.21 6.61 -14.84
N SER A 23 12.41 6.72 -13.53
CA SER A 23 13.19 7.81 -12.89
C SER A 23 14.70 7.60 -12.96
N GLY A 24 15.20 6.56 -13.64
CA GLY A 24 16.63 6.31 -13.86
C GLY A 24 17.35 5.62 -12.70
N HIS A 25 16.63 4.98 -11.79
CA HIS A 25 17.21 4.18 -10.72
C HIS A 25 17.49 2.74 -11.16
N THR A 26 18.48 2.10 -10.55
CA THR A 26 18.73 0.66 -10.70
C THR A 26 17.98 -0.07 -9.59
N VAL A 27 17.04 -0.95 -9.95
CA VAL A 27 16.17 -1.62 -8.98
C VAL A 27 16.52 -3.08 -8.83
N THR A 28 16.59 -3.53 -7.59
CA THR A 28 16.58 -4.94 -7.21
C THR A 28 15.27 -5.23 -6.47
N VAL A 29 14.45 -6.11 -6.99
CA VAL A 29 13.25 -6.63 -6.34
C VAL A 29 13.61 -7.83 -5.48
N PHE A 30 13.20 -7.82 -4.22
CA PHE A 30 13.33 -8.94 -3.28
C PHE A 30 11.93 -9.37 -2.83
N ASP A 31 11.52 -10.58 -3.21
CA ASP A 31 10.16 -11.08 -2.96
C ASP A 31 10.18 -12.60 -2.84
N ASN A 32 9.38 -13.17 -1.94
CA ASN A 32 9.26 -14.62 -1.79
C ASN A 32 8.14 -15.24 -2.64
N LEU A 33 7.43 -14.43 -3.41
CA LEU A 33 6.32 -14.81 -4.28
C LEU A 33 5.13 -15.49 -3.55
N GLU A 34 5.03 -15.37 -2.22
CA GLU A 34 3.88 -15.95 -1.50
C GLU A 34 2.56 -15.22 -1.85
N LYS A 35 2.62 -13.90 -2.07
CA LYS A 35 1.50 -13.07 -2.50
C LYS A 35 1.80 -12.29 -3.79
N GLY A 36 3.08 -12.14 -4.11
CA GLY A 36 3.56 -11.51 -5.34
C GLY A 36 3.52 -12.44 -6.54
N HIS A 37 3.69 -11.86 -7.72
CA HIS A 37 3.68 -12.58 -8.98
C HIS A 37 4.97 -12.30 -9.75
N ARG A 38 5.73 -13.35 -10.14
CA ARG A 38 7.00 -13.20 -10.87
C ARG A 38 6.85 -12.35 -12.14
N ASN A 39 5.73 -12.50 -12.85
CA ASN A 39 5.43 -11.73 -14.07
C ASN A 39 4.97 -10.28 -13.81
N ALA A 40 4.85 -9.86 -12.55
CA ALA A 40 4.66 -8.46 -12.20
C ALA A 40 5.98 -7.71 -11.98
N VAL A 41 7.12 -8.40 -12.01
CA VAL A 41 8.45 -7.78 -11.91
C VAL A 41 8.90 -7.34 -13.29
N ALA A 42 9.34 -6.08 -13.42
CA ALA A 42 9.90 -5.54 -14.66
C ALA A 42 11.14 -6.32 -15.11
N ASP A 43 11.32 -6.49 -16.42
CA ASP A 43 12.47 -7.21 -16.98
C ASP A 43 13.80 -6.47 -16.72
N GLU A 44 13.75 -5.15 -16.60
CA GLU A 44 14.90 -4.30 -16.29
C GLU A 44 15.32 -4.37 -14.81
N ALA A 45 14.45 -4.85 -13.92
CA ALA A 45 14.78 -5.03 -12.51
C ALA A 45 15.54 -6.33 -12.27
N HIS A 46 16.54 -6.27 -11.37
CA HIS A 46 17.13 -7.49 -10.85
C HIS A 46 16.16 -8.17 -9.89
N PHE A 47 15.82 -9.43 -10.13
CA PHE A 47 14.95 -10.18 -9.23
C PHE A 47 15.76 -11.15 -8.35
N VAL A 48 15.46 -11.13 -7.05
CA VAL A 48 15.95 -12.07 -6.05
C VAL A 48 14.74 -12.69 -5.35
N GLU A 49 14.53 -13.98 -5.59
CA GLU A 49 13.52 -14.73 -4.85
C GLU A 49 14.08 -15.09 -3.46
N GLY A 50 13.41 -14.61 -2.41
CA GLY A 50 13.89 -14.84 -1.05
C GLY A 50 12.93 -14.32 0.02
N ASP A 51 13.10 -14.86 1.21
CA ASP A 51 12.38 -14.43 2.41
C ASP A 51 13.24 -13.45 3.23
N LEU A 52 12.63 -12.40 3.77
CA LEU A 52 13.35 -11.42 4.60
C LEU A 52 13.94 -12.02 5.89
N ARG A 53 13.52 -13.22 6.28
CA ARG A 53 14.10 -13.98 7.41
C ARG A 53 15.40 -14.69 7.03
N ASP A 54 15.73 -14.78 5.75
CA ASP A 54 17.04 -15.29 5.28
C ASP A 54 18.10 -14.17 5.33
N ALA A 55 18.61 -13.91 6.53
CA ALA A 55 19.59 -12.87 6.77
C ALA A 55 20.90 -13.03 5.90
N PRO A 56 21.44 -14.24 5.69
CA PRO A 56 22.56 -14.45 4.77
C PRO A 56 22.26 -13.99 3.33
N LEU A 57 21.10 -14.37 2.77
CA LEU A 57 20.69 -13.97 1.42
C LEU A 57 20.47 -12.46 1.32
N LEU A 58 19.83 -11.85 2.33
CA LEU A 58 19.69 -10.39 2.40
C LEU A 58 21.04 -9.70 2.36
N LYS A 59 21.95 -10.07 3.25
CA LYS A 59 23.30 -9.47 3.32
C LYS A 59 24.06 -9.63 2.02
N GLN A 60 24.03 -10.83 1.41
CA GLN A 60 24.62 -11.07 0.10
C GLN A 60 24.02 -10.16 -0.97
N THR A 61 22.67 -10.00 -0.96
CA THR A 61 21.96 -9.13 -1.91
C THR A 61 22.40 -7.68 -1.76
N PHE A 62 22.42 -7.14 -0.53
CA PHE A 62 22.87 -5.80 -0.26
C PHE A 62 24.29 -5.55 -0.78
N GLN A 63 25.22 -6.46 -0.50
CA GLN A 63 26.63 -6.33 -0.91
C GLN A 63 26.80 -6.51 -2.43
N LYS A 64 26.24 -7.59 -3.00
CA LYS A 64 26.41 -7.91 -4.44
C LYS A 64 25.76 -6.87 -5.36
N ARG A 65 24.66 -6.26 -4.92
CA ARG A 65 23.93 -5.23 -5.68
C ARG A 65 24.32 -3.81 -5.27
N GLU A 66 25.23 -3.66 -4.30
CA GLU A 66 25.69 -2.38 -3.79
C GLU A 66 24.51 -1.44 -3.44
N ILE A 67 23.54 -1.97 -2.71
CA ILE A 67 22.30 -1.26 -2.38
C ILE A 67 22.59 0.01 -1.58
N GLU A 68 21.96 1.11 -1.95
CA GLU A 68 22.10 2.44 -1.32
C GLU A 68 20.88 2.81 -0.48
N ALA A 69 19.71 2.27 -0.83
CA ALA A 69 18.47 2.54 -0.13
C ALA A 69 17.48 1.39 -0.27
N VAL A 70 16.48 1.35 0.64
CA VAL A 70 15.41 0.36 0.64
C VAL A 70 14.05 1.04 0.51
N ILE A 71 13.15 0.47 -0.31
CA ILE A 71 11.71 0.72 -0.22
C ILE A 71 11.07 -0.58 0.28
N HIS A 72 10.52 -0.52 1.50
CA HIS A 72 10.00 -1.70 2.20
C HIS A 72 8.48 -1.78 2.09
N LEU A 73 8.01 -2.67 1.21
CA LEU A 73 6.59 -2.92 0.92
C LEU A 73 6.16 -4.35 1.31
N ALA A 74 7.12 -5.27 1.51
CA ALA A 74 6.82 -6.66 1.87
C ALA A 74 6.12 -6.75 3.23
N ALA A 75 4.84 -7.14 3.21
CA ALA A 75 4.03 -7.34 4.42
C ALA A 75 2.78 -8.17 4.11
N TYR A 76 2.23 -8.83 5.12
CA TYR A 76 0.82 -9.21 5.09
C TYR A 76 -0.04 -8.01 5.44
N SER A 77 -1.15 -7.80 4.72
CA SER A 77 -1.97 -6.58 4.79
C SER A 77 -3.46 -6.82 5.06
N LEU A 78 -3.92 -8.06 5.14
CA LEU A 78 -5.34 -8.38 5.33
C LEU A 78 -5.74 -8.21 6.80
N VAL A 79 -6.49 -7.14 7.11
CA VAL A 79 -6.93 -6.80 8.47
C VAL A 79 -7.67 -7.95 9.13
N GLY A 80 -8.68 -8.54 8.45
CA GLY A 80 -9.47 -9.65 8.99
C GLY A 80 -8.63 -10.89 9.30
N GLU A 81 -7.69 -11.26 8.41
CA GLU A 81 -6.76 -12.37 8.65
C GLU A 81 -5.85 -12.09 9.86
N SER A 82 -5.44 -10.85 10.06
CA SER A 82 -4.56 -10.47 11.17
C SER A 82 -5.18 -10.75 12.54
N VAL A 83 -6.50 -10.54 12.66
CA VAL A 83 -7.25 -10.81 13.90
C VAL A 83 -7.31 -12.32 14.19
N LEU A 84 -7.48 -13.14 13.16
CA LEU A 84 -7.55 -14.60 13.30
C LEU A 84 -6.16 -15.23 13.49
N HIS A 85 -5.13 -14.65 12.90
CA HIS A 85 -3.77 -15.20 12.87
C HIS A 85 -2.69 -14.17 13.25
N PRO A 86 -2.75 -13.53 14.43
CA PRO A 86 -1.85 -12.44 14.81
C PRO A 86 -0.37 -12.85 14.77
N ALA A 87 -0.03 -14.05 15.19
CA ALA A 87 1.35 -14.55 15.20
C ALA A 87 1.97 -14.59 13.80
N LYS A 88 1.18 -14.85 12.74
CA LYS A 88 1.60 -14.82 11.35
C LYS A 88 2.06 -13.39 10.99
N TYR A 89 1.27 -12.38 11.37
CA TYR A 89 1.56 -10.97 11.09
C TYR A 89 2.79 -10.46 11.81
N TYR A 90 2.93 -10.76 13.11
CA TYR A 90 4.14 -10.35 13.86
C TYR A 90 5.40 -11.00 13.30
N LYS A 91 5.37 -12.29 12.96
CA LYS A 91 6.52 -12.99 12.38
C LYS A 91 6.94 -12.41 11.03
N ASN A 92 5.97 -12.10 10.18
CA ASN A 92 6.26 -11.59 8.84
C ASN A 92 6.56 -10.08 8.84
N ASN A 93 5.72 -9.26 9.48
CA ASN A 93 5.84 -7.81 9.34
C ASN A 93 6.87 -7.20 10.31
N VAL A 94 7.09 -7.83 11.49
CA VAL A 94 8.01 -7.28 12.50
C VAL A 94 9.32 -8.06 12.51
N VAL A 95 9.29 -9.39 12.70
CA VAL A 95 10.52 -10.18 12.85
C VAL A 95 11.32 -10.18 11.54
N ALA A 96 10.67 -10.42 10.41
CA ALA A 96 11.35 -10.38 9.10
C ALA A 96 11.85 -8.96 8.76
N GLY A 97 11.08 -7.92 9.11
CA GLY A 97 11.52 -6.55 8.96
C GLY A 97 12.75 -6.20 9.82
N CYS A 98 12.83 -6.75 11.06
CA CYS A 98 14.01 -6.61 11.90
C CYS A 98 15.25 -7.20 11.24
N SER A 99 15.16 -8.42 10.68
CA SER A 99 16.27 -9.06 9.95
C SER A 99 16.76 -8.18 8.78
N MET A 100 15.85 -7.51 8.09
CA MET A 100 16.21 -6.58 7.02
C MET A 100 16.95 -5.34 7.55
N LEU A 101 16.47 -4.73 8.64
CA LEU A 101 17.13 -3.57 9.26
C LEU A 101 18.54 -3.92 9.78
N ASP A 102 18.72 -5.10 10.34
CA ASP A 102 20.02 -5.60 10.78
C ASP A 102 20.97 -5.76 9.57
N ALA A 103 20.51 -6.35 8.48
CA ALA A 103 21.28 -6.47 7.24
C ALA A 103 21.65 -5.09 6.65
N MET A 104 20.73 -4.11 6.71
CA MET A 104 21.04 -2.71 6.34
C MET A 104 22.18 -2.13 7.19
N CYS A 105 22.09 -2.30 8.52
CA CYS A 105 23.13 -1.80 9.44
C CYS A 105 24.49 -2.45 9.17
N GLU A 106 24.54 -3.76 9.00
CA GLU A 106 25.77 -4.52 8.74
C GLU A 106 26.42 -4.17 7.40
N THR A 107 25.64 -3.74 6.41
CA THR A 107 26.13 -3.38 5.07
C THR A 107 26.28 -1.86 4.86
N GLY A 108 25.94 -1.07 5.88
CA GLY A 108 26.08 0.38 5.85
C GLY A 108 24.99 1.13 5.11
N VAL A 109 23.88 0.48 4.74
CA VAL A 109 22.71 1.13 4.11
C VAL A 109 21.93 1.91 5.15
N LYS A 110 21.69 3.22 4.91
CA LYS A 110 21.16 4.15 5.90
C LYS A 110 19.83 4.82 5.49
N LYS A 111 19.25 4.49 4.35
CA LYS A 111 18.01 5.09 3.87
C LYS A 111 16.94 4.06 3.65
N ILE A 112 15.72 4.29 4.21
CA ILE A 112 14.58 3.43 4.02
C ILE A 112 13.29 4.23 3.88
N ILE A 113 12.47 3.90 2.89
CA ILE A 113 11.08 4.31 2.79
C ILE A 113 10.20 3.13 3.22
N PHE A 114 9.33 3.37 4.17
CA PHE A 114 8.45 2.35 4.74
C PHE A 114 7.00 2.53 4.35
N SER A 115 6.43 1.50 3.77
CA SER A 115 5.00 1.36 3.53
C SER A 115 4.26 1.15 4.85
N SER A 116 3.78 2.24 5.46
CA SER A 116 2.94 2.21 6.65
C SER A 116 1.45 2.21 6.26
N THR A 117 0.55 2.53 7.17
CA THR A 117 -0.90 2.41 6.96
C THR A 117 -1.69 3.38 7.82
N ALA A 118 -2.87 3.80 7.36
CA ALA A 118 -3.87 4.48 8.18
C ALA A 118 -4.36 3.65 9.38
N ALA A 119 -4.25 2.31 9.32
CA ALA A 119 -4.68 1.43 10.41
C ALA A 119 -3.93 1.66 11.74
N VAL A 120 -2.83 2.43 11.73
CA VAL A 120 -2.11 2.83 12.95
C VAL A 120 -2.90 3.81 13.82
N TYR A 121 -3.87 4.53 13.24
CA TYR A 121 -4.69 5.51 13.97
C TYR A 121 -5.84 4.86 14.75
N GLY A 122 -6.35 3.70 14.31
CA GLY A 122 -7.52 3.07 14.91
C GLY A 122 -8.80 3.86 14.64
N ASP A 123 -9.51 4.23 15.72
CA ASP A 123 -10.73 5.03 15.59
C ASP A 123 -10.39 6.44 15.12
N ALA A 124 -10.93 6.82 13.97
CA ALA A 124 -10.64 8.08 13.32
C ALA A 124 -11.57 9.21 13.80
N PRO A 125 -11.08 10.46 13.89
CA PRO A 125 -11.93 11.62 14.12
C PRO A 125 -12.81 11.92 12.89
N ASP A 126 -13.93 12.66 13.08
CA ASP A 126 -14.82 13.11 12.01
C ASP A 126 -14.21 14.26 11.16
N ARG A 127 -12.93 14.22 10.90
CA ARG A 127 -12.15 15.15 10.08
C ARG A 127 -10.99 14.44 9.41
N PRO A 128 -10.31 15.07 8.42
CA PRO A 128 -9.08 14.52 7.87
C PRO A 128 -8.03 14.27 8.97
N ILE A 129 -7.43 13.07 8.93
CA ILE A 129 -6.42 12.63 9.90
C ILE A 129 -5.09 13.29 9.57
N VAL A 130 -4.44 13.85 10.58
CA VAL A 130 -3.09 14.43 10.50
C VAL A 130 -2.07 13.54 11.18
N GLU A 131 -0.78 13.67 10.85
CA GLU A 131 0.30 12.80 11.35
C GLU A 131 0.50 12.88 12.86
N THR A 132 0.05 13.96 13.49
CA THR A 132 0.12 14.16 14.96
C THR A 132 -1.06 13.59 15.72
N ASP A 133 -2.05 13.02 15.04
CA ASP A 133 -3.19 12.37 15.70
C ASP A 133 -2.74 11.16 16.51
N PRO A 134 -3.45 10.82 17.59
CA PRO A 134 -3.13 9.68 18.43
C PRO A 134 -3.07 8.36 17.65
N LEU A 135 -2.11 7.51 17.98
CA LEU A 135 -1.94 6.19 17.40
C LEU A 135 -2.52 5.14 18.35
N SER A 136 -3.56 4.44 17.92
CA SER A 136 -4.26 3.41 18.69
C SER A 136 -4.82 2.33 17.77
N PRO A 137 -3.94 1.50 17.14
CA PRO A 137 -4.39 0.46 16.23
C PRO A 137 -5.45 -0.45 16.85
N SER A 138 -6.49 -0.76 16.11
CA SER A 138 -7.60 -1.63 16.55
C SER A 138 -7.43 -3.10 16.12
N ASN A 139 -6.34 -3.42 15.42
CA ASN A 139 -6.09 -4.77 14.88
C ASN A 139 -4.58 -5.07 14.77
N PRO A 140 -4.21 -6.37 14.75
CA PRO A 140 -2.80 -6.77 14.71
C PRO A 140 -2.02 -6.30 13.49
N TYR A 141 -2.66 -6.11 12.33
CA TYR A 141 -1.99 -5.53 11.16
C TYR A 141 -1.52 -4.10 11.46
N GLY A 142 -2.40 -3.22 11.93
CA GLY A 142 -2.05 -1.86 12.33
C GLY A 142 -0.97 -1.85 13.43
N GLU A 143 -1.09 -2.72 14.44
CA GLU A 143 -0.09 -2.88 15.49
C GLU A 143 1.30 -3.25 14.93
N THR A 144 1.38 -4.19 13.97
CA THR A 144 2.67 -4.57 13.37
C THR A 144 3.31 -3.44 12.57
N LYS A 145 2.50 -2.61 11.89
CA LYS A 145 2.99 -1.43 11.17
C LYS A 145 3.51 -0.36 12.13
N LEU A 146 2.76 -0.08 13.20
CA LEU A 146 3.20 0.86 14.25
C LEU A 146 4.45 0.35 14.97
N ALA A 147 4.54 -0.94 15.27
CA ALA A 147 5.74 -1.55 15.85
C ALA A 147 6.97 -1.32 14.96
N PHE A 148 6.82 -1.44 13.64
CA PHE A 148 7.92 -1.20 12.71
C PHE A 148 8.30 0.30 12.63
N GLU A 149 7.35 1.24 12.63
CA GLU A 149 7.64 2.68 12.77
C GLU A 149 8.45 2.98 14.03
N ASN A 150 8.07 2.36 15.17
CA ASN A 150 8.80 2.48 16.42
C ASN A 150 10.22 1.89 16.33
N MET A 151 10.41 0.77 15.62
CA MET A 151 11.74 0.22 15.35
C MET A 151 12.58 1.20 14.53
N LEU A 152 12.06 1.76 13.45
CA LEU A 152 12.75 2.75 12.61
C LEU A 152 13.25 3.94 13.44
N ARG A 153 12.43 4.45 14.36
CA ARG A 153 12.83 5.53 15.28
C ARG A 153 14.02 5.14 16.16
N TRP A 154 14.09 3.90 16.63
CA TRP A 154 15.23 3.43 17.43
C TRP A 154 16.47 3.13 16.59
N TYR A 155 16.28 2.60 15.37
CA TYR A 155 17.38 2.39 14.42
C TYR A 155 18.00 3.71 13.93
N ASP A 156 17.18 4.76 13.80
CA ASP A 156 17.70 6.12 13.55
C ASP A 156 18.62 6.58 14.69
N LYS A 157 18.14 6.51 15.94
CA LYS A 157 18.90 6.95 17.10
C LYS A 157 20.18 6.13 17.33
N ALA A 158 20.13 4.83 17.16
CA ALA A 158 21.23 3.93 17.48
C ALA A 158 22.24 3.81 16.34
N TYR A 159 21.77 3.79 15.10
CA TYR A 159 22.57 3.43 13.93
C TYR A 159 22.56 4.48 12.81
N GLY A 160 21.78 5.55 12.94
CA GLY A 160 21.64 6.61 11.94
C GLY A 160 20.91 6.17 10.68
N VAL A 161 19.99 5.18 10.78
CA VAL A 161 19.13 4.76 9.68
C VAL A 161 18.00 5.77 9.53
N LYS A 162 18.03 6.58 8.49
CA LYS A 162 17.00 7.57 8.19
C LYS A 162 15.83 6.94 7.47
N SER A 163 14.60 7.33 7.83
CA SER A 163 13.39 6.74 7.29
C SER A 163 12.32 7.77 6.96
N ALA A 164 11.52 7.50 5.92
CA ALA A 164 10.21 8.11 5.75
C ALA A 164 9.15 7.01 5.81
N SER A 165 8.19 7.14 6.75
CA SER A 165 7.04 6.25 6.86
C SER A 165 5.85 6.88 6.15
N LEU A 166 5.31 6.21 5.14
CA LEU A 166 4.17 6.68 4.36
C LEU A 166 2.91 5.95 4.81
N ARG A 167 2.02 6.67 5.50
CA ARG A 167 0.73 6.16 5.98
C ARG A 167 -0.34 6.46 4.95
N TYR A 168 -0.67 5.47 4.14
CA TYR A 168 -1.72 5.61 3.14
C TYR A 168 -2.97 4.80 3.50
N PHE A 169 -4.07 5.16 2.84
CA PHE A 169 -5.40 4.65 3.11
C PHE A 169 -5.72 3.53 2.12
N ASN A 170 -6.46 3.77 1.07
CA ASN A 170 -6.78 2.71 0.12
C ASN A 170 -6.05 2.96 -1.20
N ALA A 171 -5.00 2.20 -1.47
CA ALA A 171 -4.38 2.20 -2.79
C ALA A 171 -5.36 1.62 -3.81
N ALA A 172 -5.51 2.30 -4.95
CA ALA A 172 -6.49 1.95 -5.97
C ALA A 172 -6.00 2.28 -7.37
N GLY A 173 -6.71 1.81 -8.38
CA GLY A 173 -6.36 2.06 -9.78
C GLY A 173 -5.30 1.09 -10.31
N ALA A 174 -4.76 1.41 -11.47
CA ALA A 174 -3.72 0.65 -12.13
C ALA A 174 -2.81 1.56 -12.95
N SER A 175 -1.56 1.16 -13.18
CA SER A 175 -0.69 1.74 -14.21
C SER A 175 -0.92 1.04 -15.55
N ALA A 176 -0.25 1.51 -16.61
CA ALA A 176 -0.40 0.95 -17.96
C ALA A 176 -0.06 -0.57 -18.05
N GLY A 177 0.74 -1.10 -17.14
CA GLY A 177 1.18 -2.50 -17.17
C GLY A 177 1.03 -3.24 -15.84
N ARG A 178 0.53 -2.60 -14.78
CA ARG A 178 0.46 -3.17 -13.42
C ARG A 178 -0.85 -2.78 -12.75
N GLY A 179 -1.43 -3.73 -12.03
CA GLY A 179 -2.65 -3.52 -11.26
C GLY A 179 -2.89 -4.62 -10.23
N GLU A 180 -4.01 -4.53 -9.55
CA GLU A 180 -4.37 -5.39 -8.45
C GLU A 180 -4.61 -6.85 -8.87
N ARG A 181 -4.05 -7.79 -8.10
CA ARG A 181 -4.14 -9.25 -8.35
C ARG A 181 -4.16 -10.07 -7.04
N HIS A 182 -4.61 -9.49 -5.93
CA HIS A 182 -4.67 -10.24 -4.67
C HIS A 182 -5.60 -11.45 -4.74
N SER A 183 -5.21 -12.51 -4.05
CA SER A 183 -6.03 -13.69 -3.85
C SER A 183 -5.92 -14.15 -2.37
N PRO A 184 -7.04 -14.19 -1.61
CA PRO A 184 -8.37 -13.66 -1.96
C PRO A 184 -8.37 -12.15 -2.11
N GLU A 185 -9.24 -11.61 -2.97
CA GLU A 185 -9.47 -10.18 -3.10
C GLU A 185 -10.43 -9.69 -2.00
N THR A 186 -10.13 -8.53 -1.40
CA THR A 186 -10.93 -7.95 -0.32
C THR A 186 -11.13 -6.43 -0.45
N HIS A 187 -10.49 -5.80 -1.43
CA HIS A 187 -10.58 -4.36 -1.64
C HIS A 187 -11.83 -4.00 -2.46
N LEU A 188 -12.47 -2.87 -2.11
CA LEU A 188 -13.78 -2.51 -2.65
C LEU A 188 -13.78 -2.37 -4.18
N ILE A 189 -12.91 -1.53 -4.75
CA ILE A 189 -12.91 -1.27 -6.20
C ILE A 189 -12.72 -2.55 -7.02
N PRO A 190 -11.75 -3.43 -6.76
CA PRO A 190 -11.65 -4.71 -7.44
C PRO A 190 -12.89 -5.60 -7.30
N LEU A 191 -13.50 -5.68 -6.08
CA LEU A 191 -14.73 -6.47 -5.87
C LEU A 191 -15.90 -5.90 -6.67
N VAL A 192 -16.05 -4.57 -6.72
CA VAL A 192 -17.07 -3.89 -7.52
C VAL A 192 -16.92 -4.22 -9.01
N LEU A 193 -15.69 -4.19 -9.53
CA LEU A 193 -15.40 -4.55 -10.91
C LEU A 193 -15.59 -6.03 -11.20
N GLN A 194 -15.31 -6.92 -10.24
CA GLN A 194 -15.62 -8.35 -10.34
C GLN A 194 -17.12 -8.63 -10.37
N ALA A 195 -17.93 -7.86 -9.61
CA ALA A 195 -19.38 -7.95 -9.68
C ALA A 195 -19.93 -7.45 -11.02
N ALA A 196 -19.37 -6.35 -11.56
CA ALA A 196 -19.71 -5.84 -12.89
C ALA A 196 -19.49 -6.88 -14.01
N THR A 197 -18.41 -7.67 -13.92
CA THR A 197 -18.10 -8.75 -14.87
C THR A 197 -18.84 -10.07 -14.58
N GLY A 198 -19.60 -10.16 -13.48
CA GLY A 198 -20.24 -11.41 -13.05
C GLY A 198 -19.28 -12.47 -12.49
N THR A 199 -18.03 -12.08 -12.19
CA THR A 199 -17.04 -12.97 -11.55
C THR A 199 -17.44 -13.30 -10.11
N ILE A 200 -18.08 -12.36 -9.42
CA ILE A 200 -18.78 -12.57 -8.16
C ILE A 200 -20.26 -12.18 -8.34
N GLU A 201 -21.14 -12.75 -7.53
CA GLU A 201 -22.59 -12.54 -7.66
C GLU A 201 -23.00 -11.10 -7.31
N LYS A 202 -22.44 -10.53 -6.24
CA LYS A 202 -22.76 -9.20 -5.73
C LYS A 202 -21.68 -8.67 -4.79
N VAL A 203 -21.71 -7.35 -4.57
CA VAL A 203 -20.89 -6.66 -3.57
C VAL A 203 -21.67 -6.51 -2.27
N GLU A 204 -21.04 -6.69 -1.11
CA GLU A 204 -21.64 -6.41 0.19
C GLU A 204 -21.31 -4.97 0.64
N ILE A 205 -22.35 -4.20 0.96
CA ILE A 205 -22.24 -2.89 1.62
C ILE A 205 -22.44 -3.10 3.13
N PHE A 206 -21.38 -2.89 3.92
CA PHE A 206 -21.41 -3.10 5.37
C PHE A 206 -22.00 -1.90 6.12
N GLY A 207 -23.34 -1.86 6.19
CA GLY A 207 -24.12 -0.80 6.81
C GLY A 207 -24.50 0.34 5.85
N ASN A 208 -25.68 0.89 6.06
CA ASN A 208 -26.23 2.04 5.32
C ASN A 208 -26.84 3.09 6.26
N ASP A 209 -26.45 3.06 7.52
CA ASP A 209 -26.97 3.89 8.60
C ASP A 209 -25.86 4.69 9.31
N TYR A 210 -24.70 4.87 8.67
CA TYR A 210 -23.65 5.74 9.16
C TYR A 210 -24.03 7.22 9.06
N PRO A 211 -23.50 8.10 9.93
CA PRO A 211 -23.75 9.55 9.86
C PRO A 211 -22.96 10.20 8.71
N THR A 212 -23.18 9.74 7.50
CA THR A 212 -22.54 10.19 6.26
C THR A 212 -23.60 10.61 5.24
N ARG A 213 -23.18 11.21 4.12
CA ARG A 213 -24.08 11.79 3.11
C ARG A 213 -25.09 10.82 2.49
N ASP A 214 -24.76 9.52 2.45
CA ASP A 214 -25.63 8.47 1.88
C ASP A 214 -25.80 7.25 2.81
N GLY A 215 -25.33 7.36 4.04
CA GLY A 215 -25.40 6.31 5.05
C GLY A 215 -24.32 5.25 4.94
N THR A 216 -23.47 5.25 3.90
CA THR A 216 -22.36 4.30 3.78
C THR A 216 -21.01 4.91 4.22
N CYS A 217 -20.02 4.07 4.54
CA CYS A 217 -18.70 4.55 4.97
C CYS A 217 -18.01 5.39 3.90
N ILE A 218 -17.28 6.43 4.33
CA ILE A 218 -16.44 7.27 3.47
C ILE A 218 -14.99 6.85 3.62
N ARG A 219 -14.30 6.68 2.50
CA ARG A 219 -12.89 6.26 2.43
C ARG A 219 -12.10 7.16 1.48
N ASP A 220 -10.81 7.25 1.73
CA ASP A 220 -9.85 7.93 0.87
C ASP A 220 -9.19 6.92 -0.06
N TYR A 221 -9.17 7.20 -1.36
CA TYR A 221 -8.58 6.35 -2.39
C TYR A 221 -7.44 7.08 -3.06
N ILE A 222 -6.23 6.54 -2.94
CA ILE A 222 -5.05 7.08 -3.60
C ILE A 222 -4.70 6.26 -4.83
N HIS A 223 -4.54 6.93 -5.97
CA HIS A 223 -4.15 6.24 -7.19
C HIS A 223 -2.75 5.64 -7.05
N ILE A 224 -2.57 4.41 -7.52
CA ILE A 224 -1.35 3.63 -7.33
C ILE A 224 -0.10 4.32 -7.90
N VAL A 225 -0.22 5.06 -9.00
CA VAL A 225 0.88 5.84 -9.60
C VAL A 225 1.26 7.03 -8.72
N ASP A 226 0.28 7.74 -8.14
CA ASP A 226 0.54 8.84 -7.19
C ASP A 226 1.21 8.33 -5.93
N LEU A 227 0.79 7.17 -5.45
CA LEU A 227 1.42 6.50 -4.33
C LEU A 227 2.89 6.13 -4.64
N ALA A 228 3.16 5.58 -5.83
CA ALA A 228 4.53 5.28 -6.25
C ALA A 228 5.40 6.53 -6.34
N LYS A 229 4.90 7.61 -6.94
CA LYS A 229 5.58 8.91 -7.00
C LYS A 229 5.88 9.48 -5.61
N ALA A 230 4.98 9.30 -4.63
CA ALA A 230 5.23 9.70 -3.25
C ALA A 230 6.39 8.93 -2.62
N HIS A 231 6.52 7.63 -2.87
CA HIS A 231 7.65 6.82 -2.39
C HIS A 231 8.98 7.31 -2.96
N ILE A 232 9.03 7.61 -4.24
CA ILE A 232 10.23 8.08 -4.92
C ILE A 232 10.63 9.46 -4.40
N LEU A 233 9.68 10.39 -4.37
CA LEU A 233 9.94 11.75 -3.89
C LEU A 233 10.41 11.75 -2.43
N ALA A 234 9.79 10.93 -1.57
CA ALA A 234 10.22 10.79 -0.19
C ALA A 234 11.65 10.20 -0.09
N LEU A 235 12.03 9.27 -0.97
CA LEU A 235 13.38 8.71 -1.00
C LEU A 235 14.42 9.73 -1.47
N GLU A 236 14.13 10.45 -2.54
CA GLU A 236 15.05 11.45 -3.13
C GLU A 236 15.29 12.62 -2.18
N GLN A 237 14.28 13.02 -1.43
CA GLN A 237 14.36 14.13 -0.47
C GLN A 237 14.71 13.68 0.96
N LEU A 238 14.87 12.37 1.22
CA LEU A 238 15.23 11.86 2.54
C LEU A 238 16.67 12.31 2.90
N GLY A 239 16.72 13.30 3.79
CA GLY A 239 17.96 13.91 4.27
C GLY A 239 18.42 13.33 5.62
N GLU A 240 18.82 14.23 6.53
CA GLU A 240 19.35 13.89 7.87
C GLU A 240 18.25 13.67 8.92
N THR A 241 16.99 13.91 8.59
CA THR A 241 15.84 13.77 9.51
C THR A 241 14.85 12.74 8.97
N SER A 242 14.46 11.81 9.83
CA SER A 242 13.37 10.88 9.53
C SER A 242 12.02 11.58 9.56
N ALA A 243 11.07 11.15 8.73
CA ALA A 243 9.76 11.77 8.56
C ALA A 243 8.61 10.75 8.56
N ILE A 244 7.41 11.23 8.80
CA ILE A 244 6.16 10.47 8.65
C ILE A 244 5.20 11.33 7.84
N PHE A 245 4.53 10.75 6.84
CA PHE A 245 3.58 11.44 5.99
C PHE A 245 2.31 10.63 5.81
N ASN A 246 1.16 11.29 5.90
CA ASN A 246 -0.10 10.75 5.43
C ASN A 246 -0.26 10.96 3.92
N LEU A 247 -0.83 9.98 3.25
CA LEU A 247 -1.10 10.02 1.82
C LEU A 247 -2.58 9.72 1.55
N GLY A 248 -3.28 10.68 0.98
CA GLY A 248 -4.63 10.58 0.48
C GLY A 248 -4.79 11.41 -0.79
N CYS A 249 -5.90 11.30 -1.49
CA CYS A 249 -6.12 12.02 -2.74
C CYS A 249 -6.54 13.49 -2.55
N GLY A 250 -6.65 13.98 -1.29
CA GLY A 250 -6.85 15.41 -1.02
C GLY A 250 -8.27 15.93 -1.21
N GLY A 251 -9.28 15.10 -1.02
CA GLY A 251 -10.71 15.46 -1.09
C GLY A 251 -11.47 15.09 0.17
N GLY A 252 -12.78 15.18 0.14
CA GLY A 252 -13.67 14.70 1.21
C GLY A 252 -13.83 13.18 1.25
N GLY A 253 -13.06 12.42 0.49
CA GLY A 253 -13.19 10.99 0.31
C GLY A 253 -14.46 10.60 -0.46
N TYR A 254 -14.59 9.32 -0.76
CA TYR A 254 -15.73 8.76 -1.48
C TYR A 254 -16.45 7.70 -0.64
N SER A 255 -17.78 7.72 -0.69
CA SER A 255 -18.59 6.71 -0.01
C SER A 255 -18.55 5.38 -0.77
N VAL A 256 -18.89 4.29 -0.07
CA VAL A 256 -19.02 2.98 -0.73
C VAL A 256 -20.05 3.02 -1.87
N ARG A 257 -21.13 3.77 -1.67
CA ARG A 257 -22.19 3.92 -2.69
C ARG A 257 -21.69 4.67 -3.92
N GLU A 258 -20.96 5.79 -3.71
CA GLU A 258 -20.36 6.55 -4.81
C GLU A 258 -19.39 5.70 -5.62
N VAL A 259 -18.60 4.83 -4.98
CA VAL A 259 -17.70 3.90 -5.70
C VAL A 259 -18.49 2.95 -6.59
N ILE A 260 -19.61 2.40 -6.12
CA ILE A 260 -20.46 1.50 -6.89
C ILE A 260 -21.11 2.24 -8.07
N ASP A 261 -21.69 3.41 -7.82
CA ASP A 261 -22.38 4.21 -8.82
C ASP A 261 -21.40 4.68 -9.91
N THR A 262 -20.23 5.20 -9.54
CA THR A 262 -19.15 5.59 -10.47
C THR A 262 -18.65 4.38 -11.29
N ALA A 263 -18.47 3.23 -10.66
CA ALA A 263 -18.04 2.03 -11.38
C ALA A 263 -19.11 1.55 -12.39
N SER A 264 -20.40 1.71 -12.07
CA SER A 264 -21.47 1.43 -13.03
C SER A 264 -21.45 2.37 -14.23
N GLU A 265 -21.15 3.65 -14.01
CA GLU A 265 -21.00 4.64 -15.07
C GLU A 265 -19.78 4.34 -15.96
N VAL A 266 -18.62 4.10 -15.36
CA VAL A 266 -17.36 3.81 -16.08
C VAL A 266 -17.44 2.52 -16.89
N THR A 267 -18.03 1.46 -16.32
CA THR A 267 -18.09 0.16 -17.00
C THR A 267 -19.26 0.05 -17.99
N GLY A 268 -20.30 0.86 -17.81
CA GLY A 268 -21.58 0.74 -18.52
C GLY A 268 -22.39 -0.50 -18.13
N LEU A 269 -22.02 -1.15 -17.02
CA LEU A 269 -22.63 -2.40 -16.55
C LEU A 269 -23.33 -2.20 -15.20
N PRO A 270 -24.48 -2.89 -14.95
CA PRO A 270 -25.10 -2.88 -13.64
C PRO A 270 -24.22 -3.62 -12.63
N ILE A 271 -24.11 -3.07 -11.42
CA ILE A 271 -23.33 -3.69 -10.33
C ILE A 271 -24.28 -4.17 -9.25
N PRO A 272 -24.49 -5.49 -9.13
CA PRO A 272 -25.32 -6.05 -8.08
C PRO A 272 -24.66 -5.83 -6.70
N PHE A 273 -25.45 -5.37 -5.73
CA PHE A 273 -24.99 -5.24 -4.35
C PHE A 273 -26.09 -5.61 -3.36
N GLU A 274 -25.67 -5.90 -2.12
CA GLU A 274 -26.56 -6.14 -0.99
C GLU A 274 -26.07 -5.35 0.22
N VAL A 275 -27.00 -4.76 0.98
CA VAL A 275 -26.70 -4.13 2.26
C VAL A 275 -26.74 -5.18 3.35
N VAL A 276 -25.64 -5.34 4.07
CA VAL A 276 -25.50 -6.25 5.21
C VAL A 276 -25.25 -5.46 6.50
N GLY A 277 -25.17 -6.14 7.64
CA GLY A 277 -24.87 -5.49 8.92
C GLY A 277 -23.49 -4.79 8.92
N ARG A 278 -23.35 -3.73 9.73
CA ARG A 278 -22.04 -3.04 9.90
C ARG A 278 -20.92 -4.02 10.28
N ARG A 279 -19.75 -3.82 9.73
CA ARG A 279 -18.54 -4.49 10.17
C ARG A 279 -18.08 -3.86 11.49
N SER A 280 -17.79 -4.69 12.50
CA SER A 280 -17.31 -4.19 13.79
C SER A 280 -15.99 -3.44 13.64
N GLY A 281 -15.90 -2.25 14.22
CA GLY A 281 -14.71 -1.41 14.18
C GLY A 281 -14.51 -0.59 12.89
N ASP A 282 -15.47 -0.59 11.96
CA ASP A 282 -15.40 0.26 10.76
C ASP A 282 -15.80 1.71 11.12
N PRO A 283 -14.90 2.71 10.98
CA PRO A 283 -15.26 4.10 11.19
C PRO A 283 -16.14 4.62 10.05
N ALA A 284 -17.02 5.57 10.38
CA ALA A 284 -17.89 6.21 9.39
C ALA A 284 -17.08 6.94 8.30
N ILE A 285 -16.02 7.64 8.70
CA ILE A 285 -15.16 8.45 7.83
C ILE A 285 -13.69 8.08 8.11
N LEU A 286 -12.93 7.80 7.06
CA LEU A 286 -11.50 7.54 7.16
C LEU A 286 -10.81 8.21 5.96
N ILE A 287 -10.33 9.44 6.16
CA ILE A 287 -9.69 10.27 5.14
C ILE A 287 -8.40 10.90 5.68
N ALA A 288 -7.42 11.14 4.81
CA ALA A 288 -6.13 11.74 5.16
C ALA A 288 -6.11 13.25 4.93
N SER A 289 -5.35 14.00 5.77
CA SER A 289 -4.73 15.24 5.32
C SER A 289 -3.37 14.92 4.71
N SER A 290 -3.15 15.37 3.47
CA SER A 290 -1.84 15.29 2.79
C SER A 290 -1.11 16.65 2.82
N ASP A 291 -1.50 17.55 3.72
CA ASP A 291 -0.93 18.90 3.80
C ASP A 291 0.55 18.88 4.14
N LEU A 292 0.98 17.96 5.01
CA LEU A 292 2.36 17.90 5.46
C LEU A 292 3.29 17.48 4.32
N ILE A 293 2.99 16.39 3.59
CA ILE A 293 3.81 15.95 2.47
C ILE A 293 3.80 16.98 1.32
N THR A 294 2.66 17.63 1.07
CA THR A 294 2.55 18.72 0.09
C THR A 294 3.46 19.87 0.45
N LYS A 295 3.46 20.27 1.72
CA LYS A 295 4.27 21.40 2.23
C LYS A 295 5.76 21.08 2.21
N GLU A 296 6.15 19.90 2.67
CA GLU A 296 7.56 19.55 2.88
C GLU A 296 8.24 19.03 1.61
N LEU A 297 7.52 18.21 0.82
CA LEU A 297 8.08 17.56 -0.36
C LEU A 297 7.52 18.11 -1.69
N GLY A 298 6.47 18.94 -1.65
CA GLY A 298 5.80 19.42 -2.86
C GLY A 298 4.95 18.36 -3.55
N TRP A 299 4.73 17.20 -2.93
CA TRP A 299 3.92 16.13 -3.51
C TRP A 299 2.46 16.54 -3.64
N ARG A 300 1.86 16.24 -4.77
CA ARG A 300 0.42 16.41 -5.05
C ARG A 300 -0.08 15.24 -5.87
N PRO A 301 -1.26 14.66 -5.56
CA PRO A 301 -1.83 13.62 -6.38
C PRO A 301 -2.27 14.21 -7.74
N GLU A 302 -2.00 13.48 -8.82
CA GLU A 302 -2.44 13.79 -10.18
C GLU A 302 -3.84 13.23 -10.46
N PHE A 303 -4.14 12.04 -9.91
CA PHE A 303 -5.41 11.33 -10.09
C PHE A 303 -6.30 11.54 -8.86
N GLN A 304 -7.10 12.60 -8.87
CA GLN A 304 -8.01 12.94 -7.77
C GLN A 304 -9.45 12.52 -8.04
N ASP A 305 -9.81 12.31 -9.30
CA ASP A 305 -11.16 11.92 -9.71
C ASP A 305 -11.34 10.40 -9.58
N LEU A 306 -12.41 9.99 -8.89
CA LEU A 306 -12.77 8.58 -8.73
C LEU A 306 -13.00 7.89 -10.07
N ASN A 307 -13.53 8.61 -11.08
CA ASN A 307 -13.70 8.07 -12.42
C ASN A 307 -12.36 7.62 -13.02
N GLU A 308 -11.33 8.45 -12.95
CA GLU A 308 -9.99 8.13 -13.47
C GLU A 308 -9.37 6.93 -12.74
N ILE A 309 -9.54 6.86 -11.41
CA ILE A 309 -9.06 5.75 -10.59
C ILE A 309 -9.74 4.45 -11.00
N ILE A 310 -11.06 4.45 -11.12
CA ILE A 310 -11.84 3.26 -11.49
C ILE A 310 -11.60 2.87 -12.95
N GLU A 311 -11.53 3.84 -13.87
CA GLU A 311 -11.25 3.59 -15.28
C GLU A 311 -9.89 2.88 -15.47
N SER A 312 -8.86 3.32 -14.77
CA SER A 312 -7.54 2.68 -14.83
C SER A 312 -7.60 1.23 -14.34
N ALA A 313 -8.31 0.96 -13.25
CA ALA A 313 -8.52 -0.39 -12.73
C ALA A 313 -9.35 -1.26 -13.68
N TRP A 314 -10.38 -0.69 -14.30
CA TRP A 314 -11.20 -1.36 -15.29
C TRP A 314 -10.42 -1.76 -16.54
N ASN A 315 -9.64 -0.83 -17.10
CA ASN A 315 -8.78 -1.09 -18.25
C ASN A 315 -7.76 -2.20 -17.94
N TRP A 316 -7.19 -2.23 -16.74
CA TRP A 316 -6.32 -3.29 -16.28
C TRP A 316 -7.05 -4.65 -16.23
N LEU A 317 -8.24 -4.70 -15.66
CA LEU A 317 -9.02 -5.94 -15.58
C LEU A 317 -9.35 -6.49 -16.97
N GLN A 318 -9.69 -5.62 -17.93
CA GLN A 318 -10.01 -6.01 -19.31
C GLN A 318 -8.78 -6.44 -20.13
N SER A 319 -7.59 -5.97 -19.78
CA SER A 319 -6.36 -6.27 -20.56
C SER A 319 -5.97 -7.76 -20.58
N GLY A 320 -6.63 -8.60 -19.79
CA GLY A 320 -6.35 -10.03 -19.65
C GLY A 320 -5.09 -10.35 -18.83
N PHE A 321 -4.32 -9.36 -18.40
CA PHE A 321 -3.20 -9.56 -17.47
C PHE A 321 -3.66 -10.07 -16.10
N CYS A 322 -4.92 -9.79 -15.74
CA CYS A 322 -5.53 -10.27 -14.50
C CYS A 322 -5.93 -11.75 -14.57
N SER A 323 -6.14 -12.30 -15.78
CA SER A 323 -6.43 -13.73 -15.95
C SER A 323 -5.13 -14.52 -15.77
N THR A 324 -4.99 -15.19 -14.64
CA THR A 324 -4.03 -16.27 -14.50
C THR A 324 -4.29 -17.29 -15.61
N ARG A 325 -3.47 -17.33 -16.66
CA ARG A 325 -3.34 -18.57 -17.43
C ARG A 325 -2.86 -19.62 -16.43
N LYS A 326 -3.80 -20.49 -15.99
CA LYS A 326 -3.41 -21.81 -15.50
C LYS A 326 -2.71 -22.49 -16.66
N LEU A 327 -1.39 -22.58 -16.60
CA LEU A 327 -0.61 -23.57 -17.32
C LEU A 327 -0.45 -24.78 -16.41
#